data_b4d74a501ea10ce89394de7fed407287
#
_entry.id   b4d74a501ea10ce89394de7fed407287
#
_cell.length_a   1.000
_cell.length_b   1.000
_cell.length_c   1.000
_cell.angle_alpha   90.00
_cell.angle_beta   90.00
_cell.angle_gamma   90.00
#
_symmetry.space_group_name_H-M   'P 1'
#
loop_
_entity.id
_entity.type
_entity.pdbx_description
1 polymer ?
#
loop_
_entity_poly.entity_id
_entity_poly.type
_entity_poly.pdbx_seq_one_letter_code
_entity_poly.pdbx_strand_id
1 'polypeptide(L)'
;MGFASLLPLPAGADPLDDAFAQLAEPSGEGWRIAESDILRDWSRSGSAAMDLLLQRGEAALDRGDLPTAIGHLSALTDHAPDFAAGFQARAAALAMSGQFGPALSDLQRTLVLEPRHFAALTQLGAMLEEMGDPDRALDAYRASLAIHPHQQEAIDAVARLERQRLGTDI
;
A
#
# COMPACT_ATOMS: atom_id res chain seq x y z
N MET A 1 -48.29 -20.88 -5.24
CA MET A 1 -46.92 -21.14 -4.80
C MET A 1 -46.08 -19.95 -5.25
N GLY A 2 -45.84 -19.03 -4.33
CA GLY A 2 -45.10 -17.78 -4.62
C GLY A 2 -43.60 -18.00 -4.42
N PHE A 3 -42.82 -17.80 -5.45
CA PHE A 3 -41.37 -17.71 -5.35
C PHE A 3 -41.01 -16.34 -4.68
N ALA A 4 -40.61 -16.39 -3.42
CA ALA A 4 -40.00 -15.24 -2.78
C ALA A 4 -38.64 -15.00 -3.44
N SER A 5 -38.55 -13.90 -4.19
CA SER A 5 -37.29 -13.40 -4.75
C SER A 5 -36.42 -12.93 -3.59
N LEU A 6 -35.42 -13.71 -3.19
CA LEU A 6 -34.36 -13.23 -2.29
C LEU A 6 -33.54 -12.21 -3.06
N LEU A 7 -33.82 -10.92 -2.79
CA LEU A 7 -32.90 -9.85 -3.15
C LEU A 7 -31.59 -10.08 -2.36
N PRO A 8 -30.43 -10.03 -3.03
CA PRO A 8 -29.16 -10.07 -2.30
C PRO A 8 -29.13 -8.89 -1.33
N LEU A 9 -28.82 -9.18 -0.06
CA LEU A 9 -28.49 -8.12 0.91
C LEU A 9 -27.33 -7.30 0.35
N PRO A 10 -27.36 -5.96 0.46
CA PRO A 10 -26.22 -5.15 0.09
C PRO A 10 -25.01 -5.68 0.87
N ALA A 11 -23.91 -5.95 0.16
CA ALA A 11 -22.61 -6.18 0.80
C ALA A 11 -22.42 -5.02 1.80
N GLY A 12 -22.22 -5.33 3.08
CA GLY A 12 -22.06 -4.31 4.10
C GLY A 12 -20.98 -3.33 3.64
N ALA A 13 -21.25 -2.03 3.77
CA ALA A 13 -20.27 -0.99 3.44
C ALA A 13 -18.98 -1.29 4.21
N ASP A 14 -17.84 -1.16 3.54
CA ASP A 14 -16.53 -1.28 4.19
C ASP A 14 -16.47 -0.22 5.31
N PRO A 15 -16.08 -0.59 6.54
CA PRO A 15 -15.95 0.36 7.64
C PRO A 15 -15.08 1.58 7.32
N LEU A 16 -14.18 1.46 6.34
CA LEU A 16 -13.29 2.53 5.90
C LEU A 16 -13.85 3.38 4.72
N ASP A 17 -15.02 3.05 4.17
CA ASP A 17 -15.56 3.78 3.00
C ASP A 17 -15.70 5.28 3.23
N ASP A 18 -16.18 5.69 4.41
CA ASP A 18 -16.28 7.11 4.77
C ASP A 18 -14.90 7.77 4.90
N ALA A 19 -13.92 7.06 5.46
CA ALA A 19 -12.56 7.55 5.57
C ALA A 19 -11.92 7.70 4.18
N PHE A 20 -12.11 6.74 3.27
CA PHE A 20 -11.63 6.87 1.89
C PHE A 20 -12.32 7.99 1.12
N ALA A 21 -13.61 8.20 1.32
CA ALA A 21 -14.33 9.35 0.73
C ALA A 21 -13.72 10.69 1.21
N GLN A 22 -13.45 10.80 2.52
CA GLN A 22 -12.82 11.99 3.09
C GLN A 22 -11.37 12.16 2.65
N LEU A 23 -10.61 11.05 2.49
CA LEU A 23 -9.23 11.06 1.99
C LEU A 23 -9.14 11.63 0.58
N ALA A 24 -10.13 11.33 -0.27
CA ALA A 24 -10.18 11.75 -1.66
C ALA A 24 -10.63 13.21 -1.85
N GLU A 25 -11.11 13.91 -0.81
CA GLU A 25 -11.54 15.30 -0.92
C GLU A 25 -10.39 16.23 -1.31
N PRO A 26 -10.54 17.07 -2.35
CA PRO A 26 -9.45 17.88 -2.88
C PRO A 26 -9.06 19.07 -2.00
N SER A 27 -9.88 19.42 -1.02
CA SER A 27 -9.68 20.59 -0.17
C SER A 27 -10.03 20.32 1.30
N GLY A 28 -9.45 21.15 2.18
CA GLY A 28 -9.62 20.99 3.63
C GLY A 28 -8.51 20.16 4.26
N GLU A 29 -8.60 19.95 5.57
CA GLU A 29 -7.60 19.22 6.37
C GLU A 29 -8.10 17.85 6.85
N GLY A 30 -9.35 17.51 6.54
CA GLY A 30 -10.00 16.28 7.00
C GLY A 30 -9.32 15.00 6.51
N TRP A 31 -8.69 15.05 5.34
CA TRP A 31 -7.96 13.93 4.78
C TRP A 31 -6.83 13.40 5.69
N ARG A 32 -6.20 14.27 6.52
CA ARG A 32 -5.15 13.83 7.46
C ARG A 32 -5.67 12.92 8.55
N ILE A 33 -6.89 13.19 9.03
CA ILE A 33 -7.57 12.33 10.01
C ILE A 33 -7.93 11.01 9.34
N ALA A 34 -8.52 11.09 8.14
CA ALA A 34 -8.91 9.92 7.37
C ALA A 34 -7.70 9.02 7.04
N GLU A 35 -6.58 9.59 6.61
CA GLU A 35 -5.33 8.87 6.41
C GLU A 35 -4.86 8.15 7.67
N SER A 36 -4.83 8.87 8.80
CA SER A 36 -4.43 8.29 10.09
C SER A 36 -5.35 7.15 10.53
N ASP A 37 -6.65 7.28 10.29
CA ASP A 37 -7.63 6.24 10.63
C ASP A 37 -7.44 5.00 9.76
N ILE A 38 -7.24 5.16 8.45
CA ILE A 38 -6.98 4.08 7.50
C ILE A 38 -5.67 3.35 7.86
N LEU A 39 -4.58 4.08 8.05
CA LEU A 39 -3.29 3.49 8.41
C LEU A 39 -3.33 2.75 9.74
N ARG A 40 -4.06 3.28 10.73
CA ARG A 40 -4.26 2.62 12.02
C ARG A 40 -5.07 1.34 11.89
N ASP A 41 -6.09 1.33 11.05
CA ASP A 41 -6.89 0.12 10.79
C ASP A 41 -6.04 -0.95 10.10
N TRP A 42 -5.32 -0.57 9.06
CA TRP A 42 -4.44 -1.48 8.33
C TRP A 42 -3.29 -2.05 9.19
N SER A 43 -2.86 -1.36 10.24
CA SER A 43 -1.82 -1.84 11.16
C SER A 43 -2.29 -2.86 12.17
N ARG A 44 -3.58 -3.25 12.16
CA ARG A 44 -4.19 -4.18 13.11
C ARG A 44 -4.57 -5.48 12.44
N SER A 45 -3.90 -6.56 12.83
CA SER A 45 -4.21 -7.91 12.34
C SER A 45 -5.36 -8.58 13.10
N GLY A 46 -5.78 -8.02 14.24
CA GLY A 46 -6.67 -8.67 15.20
C GLY A 46 -5.94 -9.62 16.17
N SER A 47 -4.63 -9.74 16.06
CA SER A 47 -3.78 -10.54 16.94
C SER A 47 -2.62 -9.71 17.48
N ALA A 48 -2.56 -9.51 18.80
CA ALA A 48 -1.47 -8.75 19.42
C ALA A 48 -0.07 -9.30 19.12
N ALA A 49 0.06 -10.61 18.92
CA ALA A 49 1.32 -11.24 18.57
C ALA A 49 1.76 -10.87 17.14
N MET A 50 0.81 -10.82 16.20
CA MET A 50 1.07 -10.44 14.81
C MET A 50 1.35 -8.95 14.69
N ASP A 51 0.59 -8.11 15.40
CA ASP A 51 0.83 -6.67 15.46
C ASP A 51 2.22 -6.36 16.04
N LEU A 52 2.68 -7.14 17.04
CA LEU A 52 4.03 -7.01 17.58
C LEU A 52 5.11 -7.42 16.56
N LEU A 53 4.88 -8.45 15.75
CA LEU A 53 5.81 -8.82 14.67
C LEU A 53 5.92 -7.72 13.61
N LEU A 54 4.79 -7.09 13.24
CA LEU A 54 4.81 -5.93 12.35
C LEU A 54 5.66 -4.80 12.93
N GLN A 55 5.39 -4.38 14.16
CA GLN A 55 6.13 -3.32 14.84
C GLN A 55 7.63 -3.59 14.94
N ARG A 56 8.02 -4.84 15.23
CA ARG A 56 9.43 -5.23 15.29
C ARG A 56 10.10 -5.20 13.92
N GLY A 57 9.38 -5.64 12.89
CA GLY A 57 9.84 -5.59 11.51
C GLY A 57 10.06 -4.15 11.03
N GLU A 58 9.08 -3.28 11.25
CA GLU A 58 9.16 -1.85 10.92
C GLU A 58 10.28 -1.14 11.70
N ALA A 59 10.38 -1.39 13.00
CA ALA A 59 11.47 -0.83 13.82
C ALA A 59 12.86 -1.31 13.38
N ALA A 60 12.99 -2.52 12.84
CA ALA A 60 14.24 -3.00 12.25
C ALA A 60 14.53 -2.31 10.92
N LEU A 61 13.49 -2.10 10.08
CA LEU A 61 13.58 -1.31 8.84
C LEU A 61 14.09 0.11 9.11
N ASP A 62 13.50 0.80 10.09
CA ASP A 62 13.88 2.17 10.47
C ASP A 62 15.36 2.27 10.89
N ARG A 63 15.91 1.21 11.44
CA ARG A 63 17.33 1.13 11.80
C ARG A 63 18.24 0.65 10.66
N GLY A 64 17.66 0.29 9.51
CA GLY A 64 18.40 -0.30 8.38
C GLY A 64 18.85 -1.75 8.62
N ASP A 65 18.33 -2.42 9.65
CA ASP A 65 18.63 -3.83 9.94
C ASP A 65 17.73 -4.74 9.09
N LEU A 66 18.03 -4.79 7.80
CA LEU A 66 17.23 -5.51 6.81
C LEU A 66 17.10 -7.02 7.10
N PRO A 67 18.15 -7.75 7.53
CA PRO A 67 18.00 -9.17 7.86
C PRO A 67 17.00 -9.41 8.99
N THR A 68 17.05 -8.62 10.05
CA THR A 68 16.10 -8.70 11.18
C THR A 68 14.68 -8.31 10.76
N ALA A 69 14.54 -7.26 9.94
CA ALA A 69 13.25 -6.85 9.40
C ALA A 69 12.60 -7.98 8.58
N ILE A 70 13.34 -8.53 7.60
CA ILE A 70 12.86 -9.63 6.77
C ILE A 70 12.50 -10.85 7.63
N GLY A 71 13.28 -11.17 8.66
CA GLY A 71 13.00 -12.28 9.58
C GLY A 71 11.66 -12.12 10.30
N HIS A 72 11.43 -10.98 10.95
CA HIS A 72 10.16 -10.71 11.67
C HIS A 72 8.96 -10.66 10.71
N LEU A 73 9.12 -10.01 9.55
CA LEU A 73 8.04 -9.85 8.58
C LEU A 73 7.72 -11.16 7.84
N SER A 74 8.71 -12.03 7.62
CA SER A 74 8.46 -13.37 7.09
C SER A 74 7.68 -14.23 8.07
N ALA A 75 8.05 -14.21 9.36
CA ALA A 75 7.27 -14.90 10.38
C ALA A 75 5.83 -14.34 10.43
N LEU A 76 5.65 -13.02 10.29
CA LEU A 76 4.33 -12.39 10.24
C LEU A 76 3.50 -12.91 9.06
N THR A 77 4.04 -12.86 7.84
CA THR A 77 3.30 -13.27 6.62
C THR A 77 3.00 -14.77 6.58
N ASP A 78 3.83 -15.60 7.23
CA ASP A 78 3.60 -17.04 7.35
C ASP A 78 2.44 -17.34 8.33
N HIS A 79 2.32 -16.57 9.41
CA HIS A 79 1.28 -16.77 10.43
C HIS A 79 0.00 -15.98 10.17
N ALA A 80 0.06 -14.89 9.40
CA ALA A 80 -1.08 -14.04 9.05
C ALA A 80 -1.13 -13.79 7.52
N PRO A 81 -1.45 -14.82 6.71
CA PRO A 81 -1.41 -14.75 5.25
C PRO A 81 -2.46 -13.82 4.63
N ASP A 82 -3.40 -13.32 5.43
CA ASP A 82 -4.43 -12.38 5.00
C ASP A 82 -4.20 -10.96 5.54
N PHE A 83 -3.06 -10.70 6.17
CA PHE A 83 -2.72 -9.40 6.73
C PHE A 83 -1.86 -8.59 5.75
N ALA A 84 -2.49 -7.68 5.00
CA ALA A 84 -1.88 -6.91 3.93
C ALA A 84 -0.64 -6.11 4.38
N ALA A 85 -0.67 -5.48 5.57
CA ALA A 85 0.44 -4.69 6.09
C ALA A 85 1.73 -5.51 6.27
N GLY A 86 1.63 -6.79 6.60
CA GLY A 86 2.79 -7.67 6.72
C GLY A 86 3.54 -7.84 5.41
N PHE A 87 2.81 -8.05 4.31
CA PHE A 87 3.39 -8.17 2.97
C PHE A 87 3.94 -6.82 2.49
N GLN A 88 3.22 -5.72 2.71
CA GLN A 88 3.68 -4.39 2.33
C GLN A 88 4.99 -4.01 3.05
N ALA A 89 5.09 -4.24 4.35
CA ALA A 89 6.30 -3.97 5.11
C ALA A 89 7.47 -4.88 4.68
N ARG A 90 7.20 -6.18 4.42
CA ARG A 90 8.24 -7.10 3.92
C ARG A 90 8.72 -6.70 2.53
N ALA A 91 7.84 -6.25 1.66
CA ALA A 91 8.22 -5.74 0.35
C ALA A 91 9.20 -4.56 0.45
N ALA A 92 9.01 -3.65 1.42
CA ALA A 92 9.94 -2.56 1.69
C ALA A 92 11.33 -3.09 2.08
N ALA A 93 11.40 -4.04 3.01
CA ALA A 93 12.66 -4.65 3.46
C ALA A 93 13.39 -5.38 2.33
N LEU A 94 12.64 -6.13 1.51
CA LEU A 94 13.17 -6.86 0.36
C LEU A 94 13.69 -5.92 -0.72
N ALA A 95 12.95 -4.86 -1.06
CA ALA A 95 13.37 -3.85 -2.04
C ALA A 95 14.65 -3.14 -1.58
N MET A 96 14.71 -2.70 -0.32
CA MET A 96 15.91 -2.07 0.25
C MET A 96 17.13 -3.02 0.27
N SER A 97 16.91 -4.32 0.29
CA SER A 97 17.98 -5.33 0.16
C SER A 97 18.29 -5.72 -1.30
N GLY A 98 17.69 -5.07 -2.29
CA GLY A 98 17.85 -5.35 -3.72
C GLY A 98 17.10 -6.59 -4.22
N GLN A 99 16.22 -7.17 -3.42
CA GLN A 99 15.44 -8.35 -3.77
C GLN A 99 14.11 -7.97 -4.42
N PHE A 100 14.16 -7.35 -5.60
CA PHE A 100 12.98 -6.79 -6.27
C PHE A 100 11.94 -7.83 -6.69
N GLY A 101 12.35 -9.03 -7.10
CA GLY A 101 11.40 -10.09 -7.49
C GLY A 101 10.46 -10.50 -6.35
N PRO A 102 10.98 -10.95 -5.20
CA PRO A 102 10.17 -11.20 -4.01
C PRO A 102 9.37 -9.98 -3.52
N ALA A 103 9.97 -8.78 -3.57
CA ALA A 103 9.29 -7.54 -3.18
C ALA A 103 8.06 -7.25 -4.05
N LEU A 104 8.16 -7.44 -5.38
CA LEU A 104 7.03 -7.32 -6.30
C LEU A 104 5.91 -8.31 -5.97
N SER A 105 6.27 -9.56 -5.67
CA SER A 105 5.30 -10.58 -5.28
C SER A 105 4.53 -10.19 -4.01
N ASP A 106 5.23 -9.64 -3.03
CA ASP A 106 4.60 -9.16 -1.80
C ASP A 106 3.68 -7.96 -2.02
N LEU A 107 4.08 -7.00 -2.87
CA LEU A 107 3.20 -5.87 -3.25
C LEU A 107 1.96 -6.34 -4.01
N GLN A 108 2.10 -7.33 -4.89
CA GLN A 108 0.95 -7.94 -5.56
C GLN A 108 -0.01 -8.59 -4.55
N ARG A 109 0.55 -9.32 -3.56
CA ARG A 109 -0.27 -9.90 -2.49
C ARG A 109 -0.98 -8.83 -1.67
N THR A 110 -0.27 -7.75 -1.32
CA THR A 110 -0.85 -6.60 -0.62
C THR A 110 -2.06 -6.03 -1.37
N LEU A 111 -1.91 -5.80 -2.68
CA LEU A 111 -2.97 -5.20 -3.52
C LEU A 111 -4.13 -6.17 -3.82
N VAL A 112 -3.90 -7.48 -3.73
CA VAL A 112 -4.99 -8.49 -3.78
C VAL A 112 -5.80 -8.47 -2.48
N LEU A 113 -5.14 -8.32 -1.33
CA LEU A 113 -5.79 -8.28 -0.01
C LEU A 113 -6.48 -6.94 0.24
N GLU A 114 -5.85 -5.82 -0.14
CA GLU A 114 -6.36 -4.47 -0.02
C GLU A 114 -6.10 -3.68 -1.33
N PRO A 115 -7.08 -3.69 -2.25
CA PRO A 115 -6.94 -3.00 -3.55
C PRO A 115 -6.77 -1.48 -3.44
N ARG A 116 -7.17 -0.88 -2.32
CA ARG A 116 -7.06 0.56 -2.06
C ARG A 116 -5.79 0.93 -1.28
N HIS A 117 -4.80 0.02 -1.21
CA HIS A 117 -3.57 0.27 -0.45
C HIS A 117 -2.66 1.26 -1.18
N PHE A 118 -2.95 2.55 -1.01
CA PHE A 118 -2.25 3.64 -1.70
C PHE A 118 -0.74 3.64 -1.44
N ALA A 119 -0.30 3.35 -0.21
CA ALA A 119 1.13 3.26 0.11
C ALA A 119 1.84 2.13 -0.64
N ALA A 120 1.18 0.97 -0.85
CA ALA A 120 1.73 -0.11 -1.65
C ALA A 120 1.85 0.26 -3.13
N LEU A 121 0.89 1.04 -3.66
CA LEU A 121 0.96 1.56 -5.05
C LEU A 121 2.10 2.56 -5.21
N THR A 122 2.30 3.47 -4.25
CA THR A 122 3.45 4.41 -4.26
C THR A 122 4.77 3.66 -4.18
N GLN A 123 4.87 2.67 -3.30
CA GLN A 123 6.05 1.81 -3.18
C GLN A 123 6.33 1.02 -4.46
N LEU A 124 5.28 0.52 -5.13
CA LEU A 124 5.40 -0.15 -6.42
C LEU A 124 5.96 0.81 -7.48
N GLY A 125 5.48 2.05 -7.50
CA GLY A 125 6.00 3.09 -8.39
C GLY A 125 7.50 3.33 -8.19
N ALA A 126 7.93 3.54 -6.94
CA ALA A 126 9.33 3.75 -6.59
C ALA A 126 10.21 2.57 -7.02
N MET A 127 9.75 1.35 -6.77
CA MET A 127 10.49 0.15 -7.14
C MET A 127 10.60 -0.04 -8.66
N LEU A 128 9.54 0.26 -9.41
CA LEU A 128 9.55 0.20 -10.88
C LEU A 128 10.51 1.24 -11.48
N GLU A 129 10.63 2.44 -10.87
CA GLU A 129 11.65 3.41 -11.26
C GLU A 129 13.07 2.87 -11.08
N GLU A 130 13.37 2.27 -9.92
CA GLU A 130 14.68 1.68 -9.66
C GLU A 130 15.00 0.54 -10.63
N MET A 131 13.98 -0.18 -11.09
CA MET A 131 14.11 -1.23 -12.11
C MET A 131 14.23 -0.68 -13.54
N GLY A 132 14.14 0.64 -13.74
CA GLY A 132 14.24 1.27 -15.04
C GLY A 132 12.98 1.21 -15.90
N ASP A 133 11.81 1.10 -15.28
CA ASP A 133 10.49 1.07 -15.92
C ASP A 133 9.64 2.31 -15.53
N PRO A 134 10.00 3.50 -16.05
CA PRO A 134 9.34 4.75 -15.66
C PRO A 134 7.88 4.84 -16.13
N ASP A 135 7.51 4.17 -17.21
CA ASP A 135 6.12 4.20 -17.71
C ASP A 135 5.19 3.47 -16.74
N ARG A 136 5.55 2.25 -16.32
CA ARG A 136 4.77 1.51 -15.33
C ARG A 136 4.84 2.15 -13.94
N ALA A 137 5.96 2.78 -13.59
CA ALA A 137 6.08 3.55 -12.36
C ALA A 137 5.07 4.71 -12.33
N LEU A 138 4.96 5.46 -13.44
CA LEU A 138 4.00 6.55 -13.59
C LEU A 138 2.56 6.08 -13.43
N ASP A 139 2.21 4.93 -14.00
CA ASP A 139 0.88 4.34 -13.85
C ASP A 139 0.58 3.96 -12.39
N ALA A 140 1.56 3.39 -11.68
CA ALA A 140 1.42 3.03 -10.27
C ALA A 140 1.23 4.26 -9.37
N TYR A 141 2.00 5.32 -9.57
CA TYR A 141 1.83 6.58 -8.82
C TYR A 141 0.48 7.25 -9.11
N ARG A 142 0.04 7.27 -10.36
CA ARG A 142 -1.28 7.81 -10.72
C ARG A 142 -2.42 7.00 -10.09
N ALA A 143 -2.30 5.67 -10.05
CA ALA A 143 -3.26 4.81 -9.37
C ALA A 143 -3.30 5.11 -7.86
N SER A 144 -2.15 5.36 -7.23
CA SER A 144 -2.07 5.77 -5.83
C SER A 144 -2.76 7.11 -5.60
N LEU A 145 -2.49 8.12 -6.44
CA LEU A 145 -3.08 9.45 -6.35
C LEU A 145 -4.59 9.47 -6.63
N ALA A 146 -5.11 8.52 -7.40
CA ALA A 146 -6.55 8.36 -7.60
C ALA A 146 -7.28 7.98 -6.29
N ILE A 147 -6.57 7.32 -5.36
CA ILE A 147 -7.10 6.94 -4.04
C ILE A 147 -6.81 8.04 -3.01
N HIS A 148 -5.58 8.53 -2.98
CA HIS A 148 -5.08 9.50 -2.01
C HIS A 148 -4.37 10.65 -2.72
N PRO A 149 -5.08 11.71 -3.13
CA PRO A 149 -4.54 12.80 -3.96
C PRO A 149 -3.54 13.72 -3.25
N HIS A 150 -3.34 13.56 -1.95
CA HIS A 150 -2.48 14.43 -1.13
C HIS A 150 -1.09 13.81 -0.84
N GLN A 151 -0.74 12.67 -1.43
CA GLN A 151 0.58 12.05 -1.25
C GLN A 151 1.66 12.84 -1.98
N GLN A 152 2.42 13.65 -1.23
CA GLN A 152 3.44 14.53 -1.82
C GLN A 152 4.49 13.76 -2.61
N GLU A 153 4.93 12.60 -2.10
CA GLU A 153 5.90 11.75 -2.79
C GLU A 153 5.42 11.33 -4.20
N ALA A 154 4.18 10.86 -4.29
CA ALA A 154 3.61 10.45 -5.58
C ALA A 154 3.36 11.64 -6.50
N ILE A 155 2.94 12.80 -5.98
CA ILE A 155 2.79 14.04 -6.74
C ILE A 155 4.11 14.45 -7.37
N ASP A 156 5.18 14.48 -6.58
CA ASP A 156 6.52 14.89 -7.03
C ASP A 156 7.09 13.89 -8.05
N ALA A 157 6.87 12.59 -7.82
CA ALA A 157 7.29 11.53 -8.74
C ALA A 157 6.59 11.65 -10.10
N VAL A 158 5.28 11.81 -10.13
CA VAL A 158 4.51 12.02 -11.37
C VAL A 158 5.02 13.26 -12.12
N ALA A 159 5.14 14.40 -11.44
CA ALA A 159 5.62 15.63 -12.07
C ALA A 159 7.04 15.50 -12.64
N ARG A 160 7.91 14.75 -11.98
CA ARG A 160 9.28 14.47 -12.43
C ARG A 160 9.29 13.56 -13.65
N LEU A 161 8.57 12.45 -13.60
CA LEU A 161 8.52 11.47 -14.69
C LEU A 161 7.88 12.05 -15.96
N GLU A 162 6.82 12.84 -15.82
CA GLU A 162 6.20 13.53 -16.96
C GLU A 162 7.15 14.53 -17.63
N ARG A 163 7.93 15.30 -16.85
CA ARG A 163 8.95 16.18 -17.41
C ARG A 163 10.05 15.43 -18.15
N GLN A 164 10.50 14.29 -17.62
CA GLN A 164 11.50 13.44 -18.27
C GLN A 164 10.99 12.91 -19.61
N ARG A 165 9.76 12.45 -19.65
CA ARG A 165 9.09 11.96 -20.88
C ARG A 165 9.04 13.05 -21.96
N LEU A 166 8.58 14.26 -21.60
CA LEU A 166 8.53 15.40 -22.53
C LEU A 166 9.92 15.82 -23.02
N GLY A 167 10.97 15.69 -22.22
CA GLY A 167 12.35 16.00 -22.60
C GLY A 167 13.02 14.93 -23.47
N THR A 168 12.47 13.73 -23.52
CA THR A 168 12.99 12.61 -24.34
C THR A 168 12.37 12.61 -25.76
N ASP A 169 11.24 13.30 -25.94
CA ASP A 169 10.52 13.41 -27.22
C ASP A 169 11.05 14.53 -28.12
N ILE A 170 12.21 15.17 -27.80
CA ILE A 170 12.92 16.20 -28.59
C ILE A 170 14.21 15.59 -29.13
#